data_c86753fe4acd134bff286fb3753e76f0
#
_entry.id   c86753fe4acd134bff286fb3753e76f0
#
_cell.length_a   1.000
_cell.length_b   1.000
_cell.length_c   1.000
_cell.angle_alpha   90.00
_cell.angle_beta   90.00
_cell.angle_gamma   90.00
#
_symmetry.space_group_name_H-M   'P 1'
#
loop_
_entity.id
_entity.type
_entity.pdbx_description
1 polymer ?
#
loop_
_entity_poly.entity_id
_entity_poly.type
_entity_poly.pdbx_seq_one_letter_code
_entity_poly.pdbx_strand_id
1 'polypeptide(L)'
;LAVLLDNTLEHGKVECLFTINEEIGLEGAQNLGKDMITGSMLINLDSEDDGEIFVGCAGGIDTTAYFNYTPVAAPEDLCYVKVAISGLLGGHSGSDINTGRGNANKLIARFVWNISKDIELKLASFDGGNLRNAIPREAHAIIGVAADKKAEIEARLAEYTKEIENE
;
A
#
# COMPACT_ATOMS: atom_id res chain seq x y z
N LEU A 1 4.42 0.85 32.10
CA LEU A 1 3.71 1.34 33.32
C LEU A 1 3.58 0.25 34.41
N ALA A 2 3.26 -1.02 34.05
CA ALA A 2 3.13 -2.09 35.05
C ALA A 2 4.37 -2.21 35.95
N VAL A 3 5.58 -2.24 35.39
CA VAL A 3 6.84 -2.29 36.11
C VAL A 3 7.00 -1.11 37.08
N LEU A 4 6.59 0.10 36.69
CA LEU A 4 6.69 1.30 37.55
C LEU A 4 5.64 1.34 38.66
N LEU A 5 4.55 0.60 38.50
CA LEU A 5 3.47 0.52 39.51
C LEU A 5 3.62 -0.64 40.47
N ASP A 6 4.45 -1.62 40.12
CA ASP A 6 4.68 -2.79 40.95
C ASP A 6 5.84 -2.54 41.92
N ASN A 7 5.49 -2.27 43.17
CA ASN A 7 6.46 -2.02 44.24
C ASN A 7 7.19 -3.30 44.74
N THR A 8 6.88 -4.46 44.17
CA THR A 8 7.56 -5.72 44.52
C THR A 8 8.73 -6.04 43.61
N LEU A 9 8.84 -5.34 42.47
CA LEU A 9 9.92 -5.52 41.51
C LEU A 9 11.12 -4.61 41.84
N GLU A 10 12.27 -5.24 42.00
CA GLU A 10 13.54 -4.50 42.12
C GLU A 10 14.00 -4.11 40.70
N HIS A 11 14.17 -2.83 40.43
CA HIS A 11 14.66 -2.33 39.16
C HIS A 11 15.55 -1.10 39.32
N GLY A 12 16.46 -0.90 38.39
CA GLY A 12 17.24 0.35 38.28
C GLY A 12 16.39 1.49 37.71
N LYS A 13 17.06 2.51 37.20
CA LYS A 13 16.39 3.64 36.50
C LYS A 13 15.65 3.13 35.26
N VAL A 14 14.36 3.39 35.20
CA VAL A 14 13.49 3.10 34.03
C VAL A 14 13.01 4.40 33.47
N GLU A 15 13.18 4.57 32.16
CA GLU A 15 12.66 5.68 31.37
C GLU A 15 11.59 5.13 30.41
N CYS A 16 10.36 5.68 30.45
CA CYS A 16 9.30 5.30 29.56
C CYS A 16 9.19 6.30 28.41
N LEU A 17 9.41 5.83 27.20
CA LEU A 17 9.24 6.63 25.99
C LEU A 17 7.92 6.27 25.31
N PHE A 18 7.10 7.26 25.06
CA PHE A 18 5.87 7.13 24.27
C PHE A 18 5.99 8.03 23.04
N THR A 19 5.89 7.43 21.86
CA THR A 19 5.92 8.15 20.58
C THR A 19 4.53 8.23 19.97
N ILE A 20 4.37 9.11 18.98
CA ILE A 20 3.15 9.33 18.22
C ILE A 20 3.38 9.03 16.75
N ASN A 21 2.30 8.81 16.00
CA ASN A 21 2.33 8.69 14.55
C ASN A 21 3.27 7.59 14.03
N GLU A 22 3.26 6.43 14.70
CA GLU A 22 4.02 5.26 14.25
C GLU A 22 3.57 4.85 12.85
N GLU A 23 2.26 4.63 12.63
CA GLU A 23 1.63 4.15 11.40
C GLU A 23 1.79 5.10 10.18
N ILE A 24 2.08 6.35 10.42
CA ILE A 24 2.28 7.35 9.35
C ILE A 24 3.75 7.77 9.16
N GLY A 25 4.67 6.92 9.60
CA GLY A 25 6.09 7.06 9.31
C GLY A 25 6.98 7.33 10.51
N LEU A 26 6.61 6.84 11.70
CA LEU A 26 7.44 6.95 12.90
C LEU A 26 7.79 8.41 13.29
N GLU A 27 6.89 9.36 13.02
CA GLU A 27 7.16 10.80 13.14
C GLU A 27 7.68 11.16 14.55
N GLY A 28 7.05 10.61 15.59
CA GLY A 28 7.46 10.83 16.96
C GLY A 28 8.87 10.31 17.24
N ALA A 29 9.22 9.14 16.74
CA ALA A 29 10.55 8.55 16.89
C ALA A 29 11.63 9.32 16.14
N GLN A 30 11.33 9.80 14.93
CA GLN A 30 12.26 10.58 14.10
C GLN A 30 12.58 11.97 14.70
N ASN A 31 11.67 12.51 15.50
CA ASN A 31 11.82 13.82 16.13
C ASN A 31 12.34 13.76 17.57
N LEU A 32 12.85 12.63 18.02
CA LEU A 32 13.47 12.52 19.33
C LEU A 32 14.72 13.41 19.45
N GLY A 33 14.76 14.25 20.49
CA GLY A 33 15.96 15.02 20.84
C GLY A 33 17.07 14.12 21.38
N LYS A 34 18.33 14.47 21.13
CA LYS A 34 19.51 13.68 21.54
C LYS A 34 19.59 13.39 23.05
N ASP A 35 19.05 14.28 23.88
CA ASP A 35 19.16 14.22 25.33
C ASP A 35 17.84 13.79 26.01
N MET A 36 16.84 13.35 25.24
CA MET A 36 15.56 12.93 25.80
C MET A 36 15.63 11.63 26.57
N ILE A 37 16.55 10.73 26.20
CA ILE A 37 16.72 9.43 26.80
C ILE A 37 18.17 9.30 27.26
N THR A 38 18.36 8.76 28.47
CA THR A 38 19.68 8.54 29.05
C THR A 38 19.99 7.05 29.26
N GLY A 39 19.02 6.18 29.06
CA GLY A 39 19.17 4.73 29.16
C GLY A 39 20.14 4.17 28.11
N SER A 40 20.93 3.16 28.50
CA SER A 40 21.85 2.44 27.59
C SER A 40 21.26 1.15 27.01
N MET A 41 20.08 0.73 27.47
CA MET A 41 19.33 -0.42 26.98
C MET A 41 17.95 0.05 26.55
N LEU A 42 17.51 -0.39 25.37
CA LEU A 42 16.17 -0.14 24.85
C LEU A 42 15.39 -1.45 24.80
N ILE A 43 14.20 -1.46 25.38
CA ILE A 43 13.23 -2.53 25.24
C ILE A 43 12.04 -1.97 24.47
N ASN A 44 11.84 -2.46 23.24
CA ASN A 44 10.66 -2.15 22.45
C ASN A 44 9.59 -3.20 22.73
N LEU A 45 8.38 -2.76 23.10
CA LEU A 45 7.25 -3.62 23.45
C LEU A 45 6.20 -3.72 22.35
N ASP A 46 6.57 -3.36 21.11
CA ASP A 46 5.68 -3.33 19.95
C ASP A 46 5.59 -4.69 19.21
N SER A 47 6.26 -5.72 19.70
CA SER A 47 6.13 -7.08 19.15
C SER A 47 4.82 -7.73 19.58
N GLU A 48 4.11 -8.35 18.61
CA GLU A 48 2.85 -9.04 18.83
C GLU A 48 3.01 -10.58 18.96
N ASP A 49 4.21 -11.11 18.77
CA ASP A 49 4.47 -12.55 18.79
C ASP A 49 4.80 -13.03 20.20
N ASP A 50 3.89 -13.82 20.78
CA ASP A 50 4.06 -14.38 22.12
C ASP A 50 5.24 -15.35 22.20
N GLY A 51 6.10 -15.15 23.20
CA GLY A 51 7.21 -16.05 23.49
C GLY A 51 8.45 -15.84 22.62
N GLU A 52 8.47 -14.80 21.77
CA GLU A 52 9.60 -14.45 20.93
C GLU A 52 10.29 -13.15 21.38
N ILE A 53 11.60 -13.10 21.21
CA ILE A 53 12.41 -11.90 21.47
C ILE A 53 13.13 -11.53 20.18
N PHE A 54 12.82 -10.36 19.65
CA PHE A 54 13.45 -9.82 18.45
C PHE A 54 14.65 -8.95 18.83
N VAL A 55 15.82 -9.28 18.30
CA VAL A 55 17.09 -8.56 18.56
C VAL A 55 17.53 -7.69 17.38
N GLY A 56 16.65 -7.48 16.42
CA GLY A 56 16.88 -6.66 15.23
C GLY A 56 15.55 -6.20 14.62
N CYS A 57 15.64 -5.36 13.62
CA CYS A 57 14.48 -4.89 12.85
C CYS A 57 14.80 -4.82 11.37
N ALA A 58 13.76 -4.91 10.53
CA ALA A 58 13.88 -4.61 9.11
C ALA A 58 14.02 -3.11 8.90
N GLY A 59 14.75 -2.74 7.84
CA GLY A 59 14.74 -1.37 7.33
C GLY A 59 13.68 -1.20 6.26
N GLY A 60 13.30 0.05 6.00
CA GLY A 60 12.38 0.41 4.92
C GLY A 60 12.88 1.61 4.14
N ILE A 61 12.40 1.74 2.92
CA ILE A 61 12.62 2.90 2.06
C ILE A 61 11.33 3.27 1.35
N ASP A 62 10.92 4.52 1.47
CA ASP A 62 9.82 5.07 0.69
C ASP A 62 10.33 5.63 -0.63
N THR A 63 9.76 5.18 -1.73
CA THR A 63 10.11 5.68 -3.06
C THR A 63 8.89 6.28 -3.73
N THR A 64 8.98 7.56 -4.09
CA THR A 64 7.95 8.26 -4.86
C THR A 64 8.45 8.48 -6.28
N ALA A 65 7.74 7.95 -7.26
CA ALA A 65 8.02 8.17 -8.67
C ALA A 65 7.08 9.24 -9.23
N TYR A 66 7.65 10.25 -9.86
CA TYR A 66 6.92 11.34 -10.52
C TYR A 66 7.00 11.16 -12.03
N PHE A 67 5.84 11.03 -12.67
CA PHE A 67 5.73 10.95 -14.12
C PHE A 67 5.13 12.26 -14.65
N ASN A 68 5.96 13.05 -15.31
CA ASN A 68 5.49 14.28 -15.95
C ASN A 68 4.82 13.96 -17.29
N TYR A 69 3.63 14.48 -17.51
CA TYR A 69 2.91 14.39 -18.76
C TYR A 69 2.19 15.70 -19.06
N THR A 70 1.91 15.92 -20.34
CA THR A 70 1.09 17.05 -20.77
C THR A 70 -0.34 16.57 -21.00
N PRO A 71 -1.31 17.01 -20.19
CA PRO A 71 -2.70 16.64 -20.42
C PRO A 71 -3.19 17.20 -21.75
N VAL A 72 -3.97 16.39 -22.46
CA VAL A 72 -4.67 16.81 -23.68
C VAL A 72 -6.16 16.84 -23.40
N ALA A 73 -6.90 17.66 -24.17
CA ALA A 73 -8.36 17.66 -24.08
C ALA A 73 -8.91 16.25 -24.38
N ALA A 74 -9.92 15.84 -23.62
CA ALA A 74 -10.58 14.56 -23.83
C ALA A 74 -11.26 14.56 -25.23
N PRO A 75 -10.89 13.65 -26.15
CA PRO A 75 -11.54 13.58 -27.46
C PRO A 75 -13.03 13.21 -27.31
N GLU A 76 -13.91 13.95 -27.96
CA GLU A 76 -15.37 13.76 -27.86
C GLU A 76 -15.86 12.51 -28.63
N ASP A 77 -15.07 12.03 -29.56
CA ASP A 77 -15.35 10.86 -30.41
C ASP A 77 -15.01 9.53 -29.76
N LEU A 78 -14.40 9.55 -28.53
CA LEU A 78 -14.08 8.36 -27.79
C LEU A 78 -15.20 7.95 -26.82
N CYS A 79 -15.37 6.64 -26.68
CA CYS A 79 -16.16 6.04 -25.61
C CYS A 79 -15.29 5.89 -24.36
N TYR A 80 -15.74 6.45 -23.24
CA TYR A 80 -15.02 6.35 -21.97
C TYR A 80 -15.56 5.20 -21.13
N VAL A 81 -14.66 4.29 -20.78
CA VAL A 81 -14.96 3.07 -20.00
C VAL A 81 -14.23 3.15 -18.67
N LYS A 82 -14.95 2.92 -17.58
CA LYS A 82 -14.35 2.73 -16.26
C LYS A 82 -14.07 1.25 -16.04
N VAL A 83 -12.80 0.92 -15.82
CA VAL A 83 -12.34 -0.39 -15.35
C VAL A 83 -12.05 -0.27 -13.87
N ALA A 84 -12.63 -1.15 -13.05
CA ALA A 84 -12.45 -1.11 -11.61
C ALA A 84 -12.20 -2.51 -11.03
N ILE A 85 -11.36 -2.57 -10.03
CA ILE A 85 -11.15 -3.75 -9.18
C ILE A 85 -11.51 -3.35 -7.76
N SER A 86 -12.25 -4.20 -7.07
CA SER A 86 -12.66 -4.01 -5.68
C SER A 86 -12.82 -5.36 -4.97
N GLY A 87 -12.92 -5.32 -3.63
CA GLY A 87 -13.17 -6.50 -2.83
C GLY A 87 -11.96 -7.40 -2.59
N LEU A 88 -10.75 -6.99 -2.93
CA LEU A 88 -9.54 -7.72 -2.56
C LEU A 88 -9.31 -7.65 -1.04
N LEU A 89 -8.52 -8.60 -0.51
CA LEU A 89 -8.26 -8.68 0.93
C LEU A 89 -7.50 -7.46 1.47
N GLY A 90 -6.58 -6.91 0.68
CA GLY A 90 -5.64 -5.91 1.19
C GLY A 90 -4.65 -6.52 2.17
N GLY A 91 -3.99 -5.70 2.96
CA GLY A 91 -3.07 -6.15 3.99
C GLY A 91 -1.90 -5.19 4.21
N HIS A 92 -1.06 -5.51 5.18
CA HIS A 92 0.14 -4.75 5.46
C HIS A 92 1.23 -5.03 4.41
N SER A 93 1.90 -4.00 3.93
CA SER A 93 2.94 -4.13 2.89
C SER A 93 4.21 -4.86 3.35
N GLY A 94 4.39 -5.06 4.65
CA GLY A 94 5.45 -5.87 5.24
C GLY A 94 4.97 -7.29 5.54
N SER A 95 4.18 -7.49 6.59
CA SER A 95 3.78 -8.80 7.09
C SER A 95 2.95 -9.63 6.12
N ASP A 96 2.16 -8.98 5.26
CA ASP A 96 1.28 -9.68 4.31
C ASP A 96 1.80 -9.74 2.88
N ILE A 97 2.94 -9.13 2.57
CA ILE A 97 3.44 -9.00 1.20
C ILE A 97 3.75 -10.36 0.52
N ASN A 98 4.11 -11.34 1.30
CA ASN A 98 4.45 -12.69 0.82
C ASN A 98 3.30 -13.70 0.92
N THR A 99 2.10 -13.26 1.29
CA THR A 99 0.93 -14.14 1.47
C THR A 99 0.08 -14.30 0.21
N GLY A 100 0.55 -13.79 -0.94
CA GLY A 100 -0.15 -13.95 -2.23
C GLY A 100 -1.36 -13.03 -2.40
N ARG A 101 -1.48 -11.96 -1.62
CA ARG A 101 -2.62 -11.03 -1.72
C ARG A 101 -2.56 -10.19 -3.00
N GLY A 102 -3.70 -10.06 -3.66
CA GLY A 102 -3.84 -9.25 -4.86
C GLY A 102 -3.61 -7.76 -4.58
N ASN A 103 -2.89 -7.09 -5.49
CA ASN A 103 -2.68 -5.65 -5.47
C ASN A 103 -3.49 -5.01 -6.60
N ALA A 104 -4.54 -4.27 -6.27
CA ALA A 104 -5.48 -3.71 -7.24
C ALA A 104 -4.80 -2.80 -8.28
N ASN A 105 -3.80 -2.00 -7.86
CA ASN A 105 -3.06 -1.14 -8.79
C ASN A 105 -2.30 -1.96 -9.83
N LYS A 106 -1.62 -3.02 -9.40
CA LYS A 106 -0.88 -3.92 -10.31
C LYS A 106 -1.81 -4.64 -11.26
N LEU A 107 -2.97 -5.10 -10.78
CA LEU A 107 -3.94 -5.82 -11.59
C LEU A 107 -4.56 -4.93 -12.67
N ILE A 108 -5.00 -3.70 -12.35
CA ILE A 108 -5.51 -2.76 -13.36
C ILE A 108 -4.41 -2.35 -14.34
N ALA A 109 -3.21 -2.04 -13.85
CA ALA A 109 -2.10 -1.68 -14.71
C ALA A 109 -1.76 -2.81 -15.70
N ARG A 110 -1.75 -4.08 -15.24
CA ARG A 110 -1.55 -5.27 -16.07
C ARG A 110 -2.63 -5.39 -17.16
N PHE A 111 -3.89 -5.21 -16.80
CA PHE A 111 -4.99 -5.23 -17.75
C PHE A 111 -4.88 -4.13 -18.79
N VAL A 112 -4.78 -2.87 -18.35
CA VAL A 112 -4.70 -1.70 -19.27
C VAL A 112 -3.46 -1.80 -20.18
N TRP A 113 -2.33 -2.21 -19.62
CA TRP A 113 -1.11 -2.44 -20.41
C TRP A 113 -1.30 -3.53 -21.47
N ASN A 114 -1.94 -4.64 -21.14
CA ASN A 114 -2.15 -5.73 -22.09
C ASN A 114 -3.08 -5.33 -23.23
N ILE A 115 -4.19 -4.66 -22.94
CA ILE A 115 -5.09 -4.21 -24.02
C ILE A 115 -4.47 -3.10 -24.87
N SER A 116 -3.60 -2.25 -24.31
CA SER A 116 -2.95 -1.16 -25.05
C SER A 116 -2.01 -1.63 -26.16
N LYS A 117 -1.63 -2.91 -26.17
CA LYS A 117 -0.79 -3.48 -27.24
C LYS A 117 -1.56 -3.66 -28.56
N ASP A 118 -2.86 -3.86 -28.46
CA ASP A 118 -3.72 -4.20 -29.60
C ASP A 118 -4.79 -3.13 -29.86
N ILE A 119 -5.15 -2.36 -28.84
CA ILE A 119 -6.21 -1.35 -28.91
C ILE A 119 -5.60 0.02 -28.58
N GLU A 120 -5.75 0.96 -29.49
CA GLU A 120 -5.40 2.36 -29.19
C GLU A 120 -6.34 2.88 -28.10
N LEU A 121 -5.75 3.35 -26.99
CA LEU A 121 -6.50 3.91 -25.89
C LEU A 121 -5.85 5.19 -25.36
N LYS A 122 -6.66 6.01 -24.71
CA LYS A 122 -6.21 7.18 -23.95
C LYS A 122 -6.53 6.95 -22.47
N LEU A 123 -5.55 7.08 -21.61
CA LEU A 123 -5.77 7.01 -20.17
C LEU A 123 -6.25 8.38 -19.66
N ALA A 124 -7.48 8.45 -19.19
CA ALA A 124 -8.08 9.68 -18.65
C ALA A 124 -7.80 9.83 -17.15
N SER A 125 -7.87 8.73 -16.38
CA SER A 125 -7.51 8.73 -14.96
C SER A 125 -7.08 7.33 -14.51
N PHE A 126 -6.26 7.30 -13.47
CA PHE A 126 -5.92 6.09 -12.73
C PHE A 126 -5.86 6.48 -11.25
N ASP A 127 -6.59 5.74 -10.42
CA ASP A 127 -6.63 5.98 -8.99
C ASP A 127 -6.75 4.66 -8.22
N GLY A 128 -6.00 4.54 -7.12
CA GLY A 128 -6.05 3.37 -6.26
C GLY A 128 -4.96 3.38 -5.20
N GLY A 129 -5.28 2.77 -4.06
CA GLY A 129 -4.43 2.78 -2.88
C GLY A 129 -4.41 4.16 -2.21
N ASN A 130 -4.50 4.17 -0.88
CA ASN A 130 -4.55 5.41 -0.10
C ASN A 130 -3.51 5.43 1.02
N LEU A 131 -2.84 4.32 1.29
CA LEU A 131 -1.81 4.18 2.31
C LEU A 131 -0.56 3.54 1.72
N ARG A 132 0.60 4.11 2.01
CA ARG A 132 1.90 3.60 1.51
C ARG A 132 2.27 2.23 2.08
N ASN A 133 1.81 1.91 3.30
CA ASN A 133 2.07 0.66 3.99
C ASN A 133 0.92 -0.37 3.87
N ALA A 134 -0.03 -0.15 2.95
CA ALA A 134 -1.13 -1.07 2.71
C ALA A 134 -1.15 -1.58 1.27
N ILE A 135 -1.42 -2.87 1.10
CA ILE A 135 -1.66 -3.47 -0.22
C ILE A 135 -3.01 -2.96 -0.73
N PRO A 136 -3.07 -2.30 -1.91
CA PRO A 136 -4.31 -1.73 -2.43
C PRO A 136 -5.39 -2.78 -2.68
N ARG A 137 -6.56 -2.63 -2.03
CA ARG A 137 -7.73 -3.52 -2.22
C ARG A 137 -8.59 -3.10 -3.40
N GLU A 138 -8.50 -1.83 -3.78
CA GLU A 138 -9.36 -1.21 -4.77
C GLU A 138 -8.54 -0.28 -5.65
N ALA A 139 -8.87 -0.25 -6.92
CA ALA A 139 -8.34 0.70 -7.87
C ALA A 139 -9.29 0.84 -9.06
N HIS A 140 -9.17 1.94 -9.78
CA HIS A 140 -9.88 2.11 -11.03
C HIS A 140 -9.10 2.94 -12.04
N ALA A 141 -9.39 2.70 -13.30
CA ALA A 141 -8.91 3.50 -14.42
C ALA A 141 -10.09 3.92 -15.31
N ILE A 142 -10.02 5.12 -15.86
CA ILE A 142 -10.91 5.56 -16.93
C ILE A 142 -10.09 5.62 -18.22
N ILE A 143 -10.50 4.85 -19.21
CA ILE A 143 -9.86 4.78 -20.52
C ILE A 143 -10.82 5.24 -21.61
N GLY A 144 -10.32 6.04 -22.56
CA GLY A 144 -11.03 6.42 -23.77
C GLY A 144 -10.61 5.52 -24.93
N VAL A 145 -11.57 4.95 -25.63
CA VAL A 145 -11.36 4.03 -26.76
C VAL A 145 -12.36 4.32 -27.87
N ALA A 146 -12.09 3.85 -29.09
CA ALA A 146 -13.08 3.91 -30.16
C ALA A 146 -14.35 3.13 -29.75
N ALA A 147 -15.53 3.65 -30.09
CA ALA A 147 -16.82 3.12 -29.62
C ALA A 147 -17.05 1.64 -30.00
N ASP A 148 -16.54 1.21 -31.14
CA ASP A 148 -16.59 -0.18 -31.62
C ASP A 148 -15.70 -1.15 -30.79
N LYS A 149 -14.75 -0.63 -30.02
CA LYS A 149 -13.84 -1.42 -29.17
C LYS A 149 -14.41 -1.74 -27.80
N LYS A 150 -15.48 -1.09 -27.38
CA LYS A 150 -16.07 -1.29 -26.05
C LYS A 150 -16.40 -2.76 -25.78
N ALA A 151 -17.10 -3.44 -26.69
CA ALA A 151 -17.48 -4.83 -26.52
C ALA A 151 -16.26 -5.78 -26.45
N GLU A 152 -15.20 -5.49 -27.21
CA GLU A 152 -13.95 -6.24 -27.15
C GLU A 152 -13.27 -6.09 -25.76
N ILE A 153 -13.26 -4.89 -25.21
CA ILE A 153 -12.70 -4.64 -23.87
C ILE A 153 -13.49 -5.35 -22.79
N GLU A 154 -14.83 -5.31 -22.88
CA GLU A 154 -15.70 -6.03 -21.93
C GLU A 154 -15.45 -7.54 -21.97
N ALA A 155 -15.29 -8.13 -23.15
CA ALA A 155 -14.96 -9.54 -23.31
C ALA A 155 -13.57 -9.88 -22.71
N ARG A 156 -12.55 -9.09 -23.01
CA ARG A 156 -11.18 -9.27 -22.45
C ARG A 156 -11.17 -9.09 -20.93
N LEU A 157 -11.98 -8.18 -20.39
CA LEU A 157 -12.10 -8.01 -18.94
C LEU A 157 -12.72 -9.24 -18.28
N ALA A 158 -13.75 -9.84 -18.92
CA ALA A 158 -14.37 -11.05 -18.41
C ALA A 158 -13.41 -12.28 -18.41
N GLU A 159 -12.53 -12.36 -19.41
CA GLU A 159 -11.46 -13.38 -19.44
C GLU A 159 -10.42 -13.12 -18.36
N TYR A 160 -9.96 -11.88 -18.25
CA TYR A 160 -9.00 -11.47 -17.25
C TYR A 160 -9.50 -11.70 -15.82
N THR A 161 -10.79 -11.45 -15.56
CA THR A 161 -11.41 -11.73 -14.26
C THR A 161 -11.26 -13.22 -13.90
N LYS A 162 -11.52 -14.12 -14.86
CA LYS A 162 -11.35 -15.58 -14.63
C LYS A 162 -9.89 -15.96 -14.38
N GLU A 163 -8.94 -15.31 -15.04
CA GLU A 163 -7.51 -15.54 -14.77
C GLU A 163 -7.17 -15.19 -13.32
N ILE A 164 -7.60 -13.99 -12.88
CA ILE A 164 -7.32 -13.50 -11.52
C ILE A 164 -7.99 -14.37 -10.45
N GLU A 165 -9.20 -14.85 -10.69
CA GLU A 165 -9.92 -15.73 -9.75
C GLU A 165 -9.23 -17.10 -9.60
N ASN A 166 -8.36 -17.47 -10.52
CA ASN A 166 -7.59 -18.72 -10.50
C ASN A 166 -6.13 -18.54 -10.02
N GLU A 167 -5.63 -17.32 -9.90
CA GLU A 167 -4.31 -17.02 -9.34
C GLU A 167 -4.33 -17.07 -7.80
#